data_529be8d4cb08befab77339a5d42ad591
#
_entry.id   529be8d4cb08befab77339a5d42ad591
#
_cell.length_a   1.000
_cell.length_b   1.000
_cell.length_c   1.000
_cell.angle_alpha   90.00
_cell.angle_beta   90.00
_cell.angle_gamma   90.00
#
_symmetry.space_group_name_H-M   'P 1'
#
loop_
_entity.id
_entity.type
_entity.pdbx_description
1 polymer ?
#
loop_
_entity_poly.entity_id
_entity_poly.type
_entity_poly.pdbx_seq_one_letter_code
_entity_poly.pdbx_strand_id
1 'polypeptide(L)'
;MKTTYLRINPADNVAVAISPLHAGETIEADGRVITLRTDVPAGHKVTLKNFQAGENIIKYGYPIGHVTVDVPEGTWVSEKEIKTNLAGLLDYTYQPVEVHTDIPMEHRTFKGYRRRNGDVGVRNEIWIIPTVGCVNGIVNQLAEGLRHETDGGKGVDAIVAFPHNYGCSQLGEDHENTKKILRDMVLHPNAGAVLVVGLGCENNQPDVFREFIGSYDEDRIRFMVAQKVDDEYEEGMRILRELYAKCCQDERTDVPLSELRVGLKCGGSDGFSGITANPLLGMFSDYLIAQGGTSVLTEVPEMFGAETILMNRCRTTELFNQTVSLINDFKEYFLSHGEPVGENPSPGNKAGGISTLEEKALGCTQKCGKSYVSGVMAYGERLQTKGLNLLSAPGNDLVAATALASSGCHIVLFTTGRGTPFGTFVPTMKISTNSNLAAHKPGWIDFNAGVIVENEPMETTCCRFIDYVIQVASGEQVNNEKKNYREIAIFKNGVTL
;
A
#
# COMPACT_ATOMS: atom_id res chain seq x y z
N MET A 1 -15.27 30.42 11.21
CA MET A 1 -16.37 29.42 11.21
C MET A 1 -15.75 28.08 10.88
N LYS A 2 -16.22 27.01 11.49
CA LYS A 2 -15.74 25.66 11.15
C LYS A 2 -16.26 25.30 9.76
N THR A 3 -15.39 24.88 8.85
CA THR A 3 -15.79 24.46 7.50
C THR A 3 -16.65 23.19 7.62
N THR A 4 -17.87 23.23 7.14
CA THR A 4 -18.83 22.10 7.24
C THR A 4 -18.92 21.30 5.94
N TYR A 5 -18.46 21.85 4.83
CA TYR A 5 -18.39 21.23 3.50
C TYR A 5 -17.17 21.74 2.74
N LEU A 6 -16.75 21.00 1.71
CA LEU A 6 -15.60 21.33 0.88
C LEU A 6 -15.89 21.06 -0.59
N ARG A 7 -15.64 22.03 -1.46
CA ARG A 7 -15.49 21.83 -2.91
C ARG A 7 -14.00 21.66 -3.19
N ILE A 8 -13.60 20.49 -3.71
CA ILE A 8 -12.17 20.11 -3.79
C ILE A 8 -11.49 20.81 -4.97
N ASN A 9 -12.18 20.89 -6.12
CA ASN A 9 -11.68 21.54 -7.33
C ASN A 9 -12.69 22.56 -7.82
N PRO A 10 -12.27 23.71 -8.36
CA PRO A 10 -13.19 24.70 -8.96
C PRO A 10 -14.12 24.14 -10.04
N ALA A 11 -13.71 23.08 -10.75
CA ALA A 11 -14.53 22.43 -11.76
C ALA A 11 -15.60 21.46 -11.18
N ASP A 12 -15.53 21.14 -9.87
CA ASP A 12 -16.45 20.20 -9.27
C ASP A 12 -17.88 20.76 -9.25
N ASN A 13 -18.85 19.91 -9.56
CA ASN A 13 -20.28 20.22 -9.52
C ASN A 13 -20.98 19.57 -8.31
N VAL A 14 -20.19 19.04 -7.39
CA VAL A 14 -20.60 18.56 -6.06
C VAL A 14 -19.66 19.10 -5.00
N ALA A 15 -20.13 19.18 -3.75
CA ALA A 15 -19.30 19.41 -2.57
C ALA A 15 -19.34 18.19 -1.64
N VAL A 16 -18.33 18.01 -0.81
CA VAL A 16 -18.25 16.93 0.19
C VAL A 16 -18.60 17.51 1.56
N ALA A 17 -19.53 16.88 2.27
CA ALA A 17 -19.86 17.23 3.65
C ALA A 17 -18.71 16.82 4.59
N ILE A 18 -18.13 17.76 5.31
CA ILE A 18 -17.09 17.52 6.34
C ILE A 18 -17.73 17.06 7.64
N SER A 19 -18.87 17.63 7.98
CA SER A 19 -19.75 17.19 9.08
C SER A 19 -21.14 16.89 8.50
N PRO A 20 -22.01 16.15 9.22
CA PRO A 20 -23.39 15.98 8.78
C PRO A 20 -24.05 17.33 8.53
N LEU A 21 -24.74 17.45 7.40
CA LEU A 21 -25.51 18.60 6.99
C LEU A 21 -26.98 18.23 7.00
N HIS A 22 -27.88 19.17 7.34
CA HIS A 22 -29.31 18.90 7.47
C HIS A 22 -30.14 19.60 6.40
N ALA A 23 -31.23 18.97 6.00
CA ALA A 23 -32.20 19.57 5.11
C ALA A 23 -32.67 20.94 5.63
N GLY A 24 -32.73 21.94 4.75
CA GLY A 24 -33.05 23.32 5.09
C GLY A 24 -31.83 24.19 5.47
N GLU A 25 -30.67 23.62 5.76
CA GLU A 25 -29.43 24.37 5.88
C GLU A 25 -28.97 24.91 4.52
N THR A 26 -28.08 25.88 4.55
CA THR A 26 -27.56 26.50 3.31
C THR A 26 -26.06 26.31 3.19
N ILE A 27 -25.60 26.09 1.96
CA ILE A 27 -24.19 26.11 1.57
C ILE A 27 -23.97 27.18 0.52
N GLU A 28 -22.76 27.69 0.39
CA GLU A 28 -22.40 28.70 -0.60
C GLU A 28 -21.46 28.10 -1.64
N ALA A 29 -21.80 28.25 -2.93
CA ALA A 29 -20.96 27.83 -4.04
C ALA A 29 -21.09 28.83 -5.21
N ASP A 30 -19.98 29.22 -5.83
CA ASP A 30 -19.95 30.17 -6.95
C ASP A 30 -20.71 31.49 -6.69
N GLY A 31 -20.66 32.00 -5.45
CA GLY A 31 -21.36 33.22 -5.03
C GLY A 31 -22.90 33.06 -4.93
N ARG A 32 -23.40 31.82 -4.93
CA ARG A 32 -24.84 31.49 -4.80
C ARG A 32 -25.05 30.73 -3.49
N VAL A 33 -26.19 30.99 -2.88
CA VAL A 33 -26.66 30.25 -1.71
C VAL A 33 -27.56 29.09 -2.20
N ILE A 34 -27.19 27.87 -1.81
CA ILE A 34 -27.91 26.64 -2.13
C ILE A 34 -28.53 26.10 -0.86
N THR A 35 -29.86 25.93 -0.87
CA THR A 35 -30.59 25.31 0.24
C THR A 35 -30.59 23.80 0.09
N LEU A 36 -30.18 23.08 1.12
CA LEU A 36 -30.15 21.61 1.14
C LEU A 36 -31.57 21.03 1.15
N ARG A 37 -31.83 20.08 0.28
CA ARG A 37 -33.12 19.38 0.16
C ARG A 37 -33.17 18.10 0.98
N THR A 38 -32.01 17.51 1.27
CA THR A 38 -31.89 16.27 2.02
C THR A 38 -30.81 16.42 3.08
N ASP A 39 -30.83 15.57 4.10
CA ASP A 39 -29.70 15.38 4.98
C ASP A 39 -28.55 14.77 4.18
N VAL A 40 -27.30 15.17 4.50
CA VAL A 40 -26.07 14.69 3.85
C VAL A 40 -25.11 14.18 4.92
N PRO A 41 -24.81 12.87 4.98
CA PRO A 41 -23.85 12.34 5.94
C PRO A 41 -22.43 12.87 5.70
N ALA A 42 -21.61 12.92 6.75
CA ALA A 42 -20.19 13.28 6.62
C ALA A 42 -19.48 12.34 5.63
N GLY A 43 -18.61 12.90 4.79
CA GLY A 43 -17.90 12.18 3.72
C GLY A 43 -18.71 12.01 2.42
N HIS A 44 -19.99 12.32 2.43
CA HIS A 44 -20.86 12.17 1.26
C HIS A 44 -20.96 13.48 0.45
N LYS A 45 -21.52 13.35 -0.76
CA LYS A 45 -21.60 14.43 -1.75
C LYS A 45 -22.97 15.07 -1.78
N VAL A 46 -22.98 16.39 -1.96
CA VAL A 46 -24.18 17.21 -2.24
C VAL A 46 -24.04 17.91 -3.58
N THR A 47 -25.10 17.95 -4.36
CA THR A 47 -25.13 18.58 -5.68
C THR A 47 -25.11 20.11 -5.58
N LEU A 48 -24.28 20.75 -6.44
CA LEU A 48 -24.16 22.21 -6.54
C LEU A 48 -24.95 22.79 -7.70
N LYS A 49 -25.65 21.96 -8.49
CA LYS A 49 -26.54 22.34 -9.59
C LYS A 49 -27.64 21.30 -9.76
N ASN A 50 -28.65 21.61 -10.58
CA ASN A 50 -29.57 20.60 -11.07
C ASN A 50 -28.87 19.70 -12.11
N PHE A 51 -29.13 18.41 -12.07
CA PHE A 51 -28.63 17.41 -13.03
C PHE A 51 -29.83 16.79 -13.77
N GLN A 52 -29.65 16.55 -15.06
CA GLN A 52 -30.51 15.69 -15.85
C GLN A 52 -29.93 14.30 -15.95
N ALA A 53 -30.74 13.27 -16.07
CA ALA A 53 -30.28 11.89 -16.28
C ALA A 53 -29.24 11.79 -17.42
N GLY A 54 -28.15 11.13 -17.20
CA GLY A 54 -26.99 11.00 -18.13
C GLY A 54 -25.93 12.09 -17.97
N GLU A 55 -26.12 13.15 -17.17
CA GLU A 55 -25.08 14.14 -16.94
C GLU A 55 -24.00 13.63 -15.96
N ASN A 56 -22.76 14.03 -16.23
CA ASN A 56 -21.61 13.64 -15.41
C ASN A 56 -21.54 14.42 -14.09
N ILE A 57 -21.31 13.68 -13.00
CA ILE A 57 -20.82 14.23 -11.74
C ILE A 57 -19.31 14.45 -11.86
N ILE A 58 -18.85 15.66 -11.52
CA ILE A 58 -17.44 16.05 -11.52
C ILE A 58 -16.97 16.19 -10.08
N LYS A 59 -15.92 15.47 -9.72
CA LYS A 59 -15.21 15.57 -8.44
C LYS A 59 -13.71 15.41 -8.68
N TYR A 60 -12.89 16.11 -7.92
CA TYR A 60 -11.44 16.21 -8.16
C TYR A 60 -11.07 16.82 -9.53
N GLY A 61 -12.00 17.54 -10.17
CA GLY A 61 -11.84 18.07 -11.52
C GLY A 61 -12.11 17.08 -12.66
N TYR A 62 -12.55 15.86 -12.36
CA TYR A 62 -12.76 14.78 -13.33
C TYR A 62 -14.17 14.16 -13.19
N PRO A 63 -14.72 13.57 -14.27
CA PRO A 63 -15.95 12.79 -14.18
C PRO A 63 -15.76 11.56 -13.27
N ILE A 64 -16.66 11.39 -12.31
CA ILE A 64 -16.70 10.21 -11.41
C ILE A 64 -17.85 9.26 -11.75
N GLY A 65 -18.53 9.48 -12.86
CA GLY A 65 -19.72 8.76 -13.31
C GLY A 65 -20.81 9.71 -13.75
N HIS A 66 -21.97 9.19 -14.09
CA HIS A 66 -23.15 9.96 -14.52
C HIS A 66 -24.36 9.65 -13.65
N VAL A 67 -25.26 10.61 -13.49
CA VAL A 67 -26.53 10.39 -12.80
C VAL A 67 -27.49 9.58 -13.67
N THR A 68 -28.25 8.67 -13.05
CA THR A 68 -29.21 7.81 -13.73
C THR A 68 -30.63 8.38 -13.76
N VAL A 69 -30.88 9.40 -12.94
CA VAL A 69 -32.17 10.12 -12.79
C VAL A 69 -31.91 11.60 -12.66
N ASP A 70 -32.92 12.41 -12.86
CA ASP A 70 -32.82 13.85 -12.59
C ASP A 70 -32.63 14.10 -11.10
N VAL A 71 -31.60 14.91 -10.76
CA VAL A 71 -31.26 15.23 -9.38
C VAL A 71 -31.25 16.74 -9.18
N PRO A 72 -32.11 17.29 -8.31
CA PRO A 72 -32.13 18.70 -8.00
C PRO A 72 -30.86 19.17 -7.25
N GLU A 73 -30.53 20.46 -7.37
CA GLU A 73 -29.51 21.14 -6.58
C GLU A 73 -29.80 21.00 -5.07
N GLY A 74 -28.74 20.86 -4.26
CA GLY A 74 -28.85 20.70 -2.81
C GLY A 74 -29.28 19.30 -2.35
N THR A 75 -29.15 18.28 -3.20
CA THR A 75 -29.52 16.90 -2.89
C THR A 75 -28.30 16.03 -2.61
N TRP A 76 -28.40 15.16 -1.64
CA TRP A 76 -27.42 14.09 -1.42
C TRP A 76 -27.43 13.12 -2.60
N VAL A 77 -26.24 12.78 -3.10
CA VAL A 77 -26.06 11.77 -4.16
C VAL A 77 -25.11 10.66 -3.72
N SER A 78 -25.45 9.44 -4.05
CA SER A 78 -24.77 8.21 -3.66
C SER A 78 -24.63 7.26 -4.85
N GLU A 79 -24.19 6.02 -4.57
CA GLU A 79 -24.16 4.94 -5.56
C GLU A 79 -25.54 4.56 -6.14
N LYS A 80 -26.63 5.04 -5.55
CA LYS A 80 -27.99 4.78 -6.04
C LYS A 80 -28.33 5.62 -7.25
N GLU A 81 -27.86 6.87 -7.26
CA GLU A 81 -28.11 7.85 -8.31
C GLU A 81 -26.99 7.90 -9.34
N ILE A 82 -25.77 7.41 -9.00
CA ILE A 82 -24.57 7.52 -9.86
C ILE A 82 -24.16 6.15 -10.40
N LYS A 83 -23.93 6.07 -11.72
CA LYS A 83 -23.31 4.92 -12.38
C LYS A 83 -21.94 5.28 -12.95
N THR A 84 -21.06 4.25 -13.01
CA THR A 84 -19.73 4.31 -13.63
C THR A 84 -19.81 4.62 -15.13
N ASN A 85 -18.80 5.34 -15.63
CA ASN A 85 -18.55 5.54 -17.06
C ASN A 85 -17.53 4.52 -17.60
N LEU A 86 -16.96 3.67 -16.74
CA LEU A 86 -15.93 2.71 -17.15
C LEU A 86 -16.49 1.69 -18.13
N ALA A 87 -15.74 1.48 -19.20
CA ALA A 87 -15.96 0.45 -20.19
C ALA A 87 -14.66 -0.34 -20.37
N GLY A 88 -14.75 -1.63 -20.62
CA GLY A 88 -13.68 -2.59 -20.90
C GLY A 88 -12.25 -2.08 -21.18
N LEU A 89 -11.58 -2.69 -22.15
CA LEU A 89 -10.26 -2.24 -22.61
C LEU A 89 -10.37 -0.91 -23.36
N LEU A 90 -9.40 -0.03 -23.14
CA LEU A 90 -9.35 1.28 -23.80
C LEU A 90 -8.00 1.44 -24.54
N ASP A 91 -8.05 2.20 -25.65
CA ASP A 91 -6.88 2.72 -26.33
C ASP A 91 -6.51 4.08 -25.71
N TYR A 92 -5.24 4.27 -25.42
CA TYR A 92 -4.74 5.50 -24.79
C TYR A 92 -3.78 6.22 -25.71
N THR A 93 -3.80 7.55 -25.64
CA THR A 93 -2.86 8.39 -26.37
C THR A 93 -1.94 9.08 -25.37
N TYR A 94 -0.63 9.01 -25.61
CA TYR A 94 0.36 9.66 -24.76
C TYR A 94 0.30 11.19 -24.93
N GLN A 95 -0.05 11.86 -23.86
CA GLN A 95 -0.10 13.33 -23.76
C GLN A 95 0.77 13.78 -22.58
N PRO A 96 2.11 13.81 -22.75
CA PRO A 96 3.02 14.10 -21.66
C PRO A 96 2.75 15.47 -21.03
N VAL A 97 2.74 15.48 -19.71
CA VAL A 97 2.64 16.71 -18.90
C VAL A 97 3.99 17.04 -18.30
N GLU A 98 4.31 18.32 -18.22
CA GLU A 98 5.49 18.77 -17.50
C GLU A 98 5.20 18.78 -16.00
N VAL A 99 6.07 18.12 -15.24
CA VAL A 99 5.97 18.04 -13.78
C VAL A 99 6.98 19.01 -13.17
N HIS A 100 6.47 19.96 -12.40
CA HIS A 100 7.27 20.87 -11.59
C HIS A 100 7.12 20.54 -10.12
N THR A 101 8.23 20.25 -9.45
CA THR A 101 8.29 20.03 -7.99
C THR A 101 9.39 20.92 -7.43
N ASP A 102 9.02 22.07 -6.89
CA ASP A 102 9.96 23.01 -6.26
C ASP A 102 10.22 22.63 -4.79
N ILE A 103 10.57 21.38 -4.55
CA ILE A 103 10.87 20.87 -3.22
C ILE A 103 12.39 20.85 -3.03
N PRO A 104 12.92 21.60 -2.05
CA PRO A 104 14.37 21.65 -1.83
C PRO A 104 14.91 20.33 -1.30
N MET A 105 16.19 20.03 -1.62
CA MET A 105 16.90 18.92 -1.00
C MET A 105 17.40 19.34 0.38
N GLU A 106 17.00 18.59 1.41
CA GLU A 106 17.28 18.92 2.83
C GLU A 106 18.41 18.10 3.44
N HIS A 107 18.96 17.10 2.73
CA HIS A 107 20.02 16.21 3.21
C HIS A 107 19.72 15.52 4.56
N ARG A 108 18.44 15.20 4.82
CA ARG A 108 18.03 14.50 6.04
C ARG A 108 18.43 13.02 5.99
N THR A 109 18.62 12.45 7.17
CA THR A 109 19.01 11.04 7.36
C THR A 109 18.02 10.33 8.28
N PHE A 110 18.07 9.00 8.23
CA PHE A 110 17.46 8.11 9.23
C PHE A 110 18.50 7.13 9.77
N LYS A 111 18.24 6.48 10.91
CA LYS A 111 19.12 5.48 11.50
C LYS A 111 18.79 4.09 10.96
N GLY A 112 19.56 3.60 9.97
CA GLY A 112 19.35 2.31 9.31
C GLY A 112 20.51 1.34 9.47
N TYR A 113 20.30 0.10 9.04
CA TYR A 113 21.32 -0.97 9.05
C TYR A 113 21.87 -1.17 7.64
N ARG A 114 23.17 -0.95 7.45
CA ARG A 114 23.83 -1.25 6.17
C ARG A 114 24.15 -2.74 6.08
N ARG A 115 23.68 -3.36 5.00
CA ARG A 115 23.94 -4.77 4.70
C ARG A 115 25.23 -4.92 3.88
N ARG A 116 25.82 -6.11 3.89
CA ARG A 116 27.09 -6.40 3.20
C ARG A 116 27.02 -6.16 1.68
N ASN A 117 25.86 -6.35 1.07
CA ASN A 117 25.62 -6.07 -0.35
C ASN A 117 25.40 -4.57 -0.68
N GLY A 118 25.52 -3.69 0.33
CA GLY A 118 25.29 -2.24 0.19
C GLY A 118 23.84 -1.79 0.39
N ASP A 119 22.89 -2.71 0.48
CA ASP A 119 21.48 -2.39 0.75
C ASP A 119 21.28 -1.89 2.20
N VAL A 120 20.14 -1.29 2.48
CA VAL A 120 19.83 -0.70 3.79
C VAL A 120 18.52 -1.25 4.32
N GLY A 121 18.49 -1.68 5.58
CA GLY A 121 17.28 -2.03 6.31
C GLY A 121 16.90 -0.98 7.34
N VAL A 122 15.59 -0.81 7.59
CA VAL A 122 15.06 0.00 8.68
C VAL A 122 14.81 -0.83 9.95
N ARG A 123 14.98 -2.14 9.84
CA ARG A 123 14.89 -3.13 10.93
C ARG A 123 16.05 -4.10 10.86
N ASN A 124 16.31 -4.77 11.98
CA ASN A 124 17.27 -5.84 12.11
C ASN A 124 16.58 -7.05 12.75
N GLU A 125 15.77 -7.74 11.95
CA GLU A 125 14.93 -8.83 12.41
C GLU A 125 15.51 -10.18 12.03
N ILE A 126 15.15 -11.23 12.76
CA ILE A 126 15.41 -12.62 12.40
C ILE A 126 14.13 -13.21 11.84
N TRP A 127 14.17 -13.63 10.59
CA TRP A 127 13.02 -14.20 9.91
C TRP A 127 13.17 -15.70 9.69
N ILE A 128 12.09 -16.44 9.93
CA ILE A 128 12.03 -17.89 9.66
C ILE A 128 10.96 -18.08 8.58
N ILE A 129 11.40 -18.47 7.38
CA ILE A 129 10.58 -18.51 6.18
C ILE A 129 10.44 -19.95 5.69
N PRO A 130 9.24 -20.55 5.69
CA PRO A 130 9.03 -21.86 5.12
C PRO A 130 9.01 -21.80 3.58
N THR A 131 9.52 -22.82 2.91
CA THR A 131 9.34 -23.00 1.45
C THR A 131 7.99 -23.58 1.11
N VAL A 132 7.32 -24.21 2.09
CA VAL A 132 6.03 -24.89 1.94
C VAL A 132 5.22 -24.85 3.25
N GLY A 133 3.90 -24.80 3.12
CA GLY A 133 2.99 -24.76 4.27
C GLY A 133 3.09 -25.95 5.24
N CYS A 134 3.59 -27.11 4.79
CA CYS A 134 3.73 -28.31 5.62
C CYS A 134 4.67 -28.13 6.81
N VAL A 135 5.62 -27.21 6.77
CA VAL A 135 6.55 -26.92 7.87
C VAL A 135 6.18 -25.69 8.70
N ASN A 136 4.97 -25.14 8.53
CA ASN A 136 4.50 -23.99 9.31
C ASN A 136 4.59 -24.22 10.83
N GLY A 137 4.28 -25.45 11.29
CA GLY A 137 4.41 -25.81 12.71
C GLY A 137 5.84 -25.70 13.21
N ILE A 138 6.81 -26.18 12.44
CA ILE A 138 8.24 -26.14 12.77
C ILE A 138 8.72 -24.68 12.85
N VAL A 139 8.44 -23.83 11.86
CA VAL A 139 8.93 -22.44 11.84
C VAL A 139 8.33 -21.62 12.99
N ASN A 140 7.06 -21.86 13.37
CA ASN A 140 6.45 -21.20 14.52
C ASN A 140 7.11 -21.63 15.84
N GLN A 141 7.34 -22.92 16.02
CA GLN A 141 7.99 -23.46 17.19
C GLN A 141 9.43 -22.95 17.35
N LEU A 142 10.19 -22.87 16.26
CA LEU A 142 11.53 -22.30 16.24
C LEU A 142 11.55 -20.82 16.62
N ALA A 143 10.62 -20.02 16.08
CA ALA A 143 10.52 -18.61 16.43
C ALA A 143 10.17 -18.41 17.91
N GLU A 144 9.26 -19.22 18.44
CA GLU A 144 8.89 -19.18 19.85
C GLU A 144 10.06 -19.62 20.75
N GLY A 145 10.72 -20.71 20.40
CA GLY A 145 11.89 -21.20 21.11
C GLY A 145 13.00 -20.15 21.22
N LEU A 146 13.37 -19.53 20.10
CA LEU A 146 14.41 -18.49 20.11
C LEU A 146 13.98 -17.25 20.91
N ARG A 147 12.73 -16.80 20.81
CA ARG A 147 12.22 -15.71 21.64
C ARG A 147 12.29 -16.04 23.13
N HIS A 148 11.98 -17.26 23.51
CA HIS A 148 12.07 -17.69 24.91
C HIS A 148 13.51 -17.71 25.41
N GLU A 149 14.45 -18.21 24.63
CA GLU A 149 15.89 -18.26 25.00
C GLU A 149 16.55 -16.88 25.07
N THR A 150 16.03 -15.88 24.34
CA THR A 150 16.65 -14.57 24.14
C THR A 150 15.90 -13.42 24.84
N ASP A 151 15.09 -13.72 25.84
CA ASP A 151 14.29 -12.73 26.59
C ASP A 151 13.47 -11.82 25.63
N GLY A 152 12.72 -12.45 24.73
CA GLY A 152 11.90 -11.76 23.73
C GLY A 152 12.64 -11.25 22.51
N GLY A 153 13.93 -11.67 22.30
CA GLY A 153 14.77 -11.24 21.18
C GLY A 153 15.59 -9.98 21.48
N LYS A 154 16.00 -9.80 22.74
CA LYS A 154 16.84 -8.68 23.15
C LYS A 154 18.09 -8.55 22.27
N GLY A 155 18.30 -7.37 21.67
CA GLY A 155 19.43 -7.11 20.76
C GLY A 155 19.10 -7.17 19.27
N VAL A 156 17.87 -7.61 18.92
CA VAL A 156 17.28 -7.52 17.57
C VAL A 156 15.92 -6.84 17.63
N ASP A 157 15.42 -6.35 16.48
CA ASP A 157 14.14 -5.66 16.47
C ASP A 157 12.93 -6.63 16.61
N ALA A 158 13.03 -7.84 16.05
CA ALA A 158 12.05 -8.92 16.23
C ALA A 158 12.59 -10.29 15.78
N ILE A 159 11.91 -11.37 16.24
CA ILE A 159 12.08 -12.74 15.74
C ILE A 159 10.71 -13.19 15.21
N VAL A 160 10.59 -13.45 13.91
CA VAL A 160 9.30 -13.66 13.25
C VAL A 160 9.34 -14.89 12.34
N ALA A 161 8.34 -15.77 12.47
CA ALA A 161 8.03 -16.79 11.49
C ALA A 161 6.91 -16.28 10.55
N PHE A 162 7.00 -16.64 9.27
CA PHE A 162 6.00 -16.27 8.26
C PHE A 162 5.29 -17.50 7.68
N PRO A 163 4.38 -18.13 8.44
CA PRO A 163 3.62 -19.27 7.96
C PRO A 163 2.74 -18.88 6.75
N HIS A 164 2.61 -19.80 5.80
CA HIS A 164 1.79 -19.61 4.61
C HIS A 164 1.27 -20.95 4.06
N ASN A 165 0.34 -20.91 3.10
CA ASN A 165 -0.31 -22.10 2.53
C ASN A 165 0.15 -22.41 1.09
N TYR A 166 1.36 -22.01 0.73
CA TYR A 166 1.91 -22.13 -0.62
C TYR A 166 3.07 -23.13 -0.69
N GLY A 167 3.65 -23.33 -1.87
CA GLY A 167 4.90 -24.05 -2.08
C GLY A 167 4.73 -25.51 -2.51
N CYS A 168 3.53 -26.08 -2.41
CA CYS A 168 3.20 -27.41 -2.92
C CYS A 168 1.88 -27.38 -3.68
N SER A 169 1.73 -28.30 -4.65
CA SER A 169 0.53 -28.44 -5.48
C SER A 169 0.15 -27.18 -6.28
N GLN A 170 1.11 -26.32 -6.55
CA GLN A 170 0.96 -25.12 -7.39
C GLN A 170 1.55 -25.36 -8.78
N LEU A 171 0.90 -24.80 -9.80
CA LEU A 171 1.30 -24.92 -11.20
C LEU A 171 1.55 -23.54 -11.82
N GLY A 172 2.38 -23.50 -12.87
CA GLY A 172 2.56 -22.34 -13.73
C GLY A 172 2.90 -21.07 -12.97
N GLU A 173 2.16 -20.02 -13.25
CA GLU A 173 2.40 -18.68 -12.72
C GLU A 173 2.26 -18.61 -11.20
N ASP A 174 1.32 -19.33 -10.59
CA ASP A 174 1.15 -19.37 -9.13
C ASP A 174 2.42 -19.89 -8.42
N HIS A 175 3.07 -20.90 -9.01
CA HIS A 175 4.33 -21.43 -8.48
C HIS A 175 5.47 -20.41 -8.64
N GLU A 176 5.57 -19.77 -9.80
CA GLU A 176 6.58 -18.73 -10.05
C GLU A 176 6.38 -17.52 -9.14
N ASN A 177 5.14 -17.07 -8.92
CA ASN A 177 4.82 -15.97 -8.00
C ASN A 177 5.22 -16.32 -6.58
N THR A 178 4.95 -17.55 -6.13
CA THR A 178 5.38 -18.03 -4.80
C THR A 178 6.90 -17.99 -4.67
N LYS A 179 7.64 -18.49 -5.64
CA LYS A 179 9.12 -18.46 -5.63
C LYS A 179 9.65 -17.03 -5.56
N LYS A 180 9.10 -16.13 -6.40
CA LYS A 180 9.54 -14.72 -6.45
C LYS A 180 9.31 -14.02 -5.09
N ILE A 181 8.10 -14.10 -4.54
CA ILE A 181 7.76 -13.44 -3.27
C ILE A 181 8.63 -13.99 -2.12
N LEU A 182 8.77 -15.30 -2.00
CA LEU A 182 9.59 -15.91 -0.95
C LEU A 182 11.08 -15.56 -1.10
N ARG A 183 11.63 -15.55 -2.35
CA ARG A 183 12.99 -15.06 -2.61
C ARG A 183 13.17 -13.61 -2.13
N ASP A 184 12.21 -12.75 -2.43
CA ASP A 184 12.30 -11.33 -2.15
C ASP A 184 12.19 -11.06 -0.63
N MET A 185 11.42 -11.89 0.09
CA MET A 185 11.43 -11.90 1.55
C MET A 185 12.79 -12.34 2.11
N VAL A 186 13.37 -13.44 1.58
CA VAL A 186 14.67 -13.94 2.02
C VAL A 186 15.79 -12.91 1.83
N LEU A 187 15.74 -12.14 0.74
CA LEU A 187 16.71 -11.10 0.40
C LEU A 187 16.35 -9.70 0.92
N HIS A 188 15.30 -9.57 1.72
CA HIS A 188 14.82 -8.26 2.16
C HIS A 188 15.77 -7.65 3.22
N PRO A 189 16.19 -6.37 3.08
CA PRO A 189 17.19 -5.79 3.96
C PRO A 189 16.71 -5.51 5.39
N ASN A 190 15.41 -5.55 5.68
CA ASN A 190 14.90 -5.48 7.05
C ASN A 190 15.20 -6.77 7.85
N ALA A 191 15.45 -7.88 7.17
CA ALA A 191 15.97 -9.08 7.81
C ALA A 191 17.48 -8.92 8.08
N GLY A 192 17.89 -8.97 9.33
CA GLY A 192 19.29 -9.09 9.73
C GLY A 192 19.80 -10.51 9.50
N ALA A 193 18.91 -11.51 9.65
CA ALA A 193 19.19 -12.89 9.28
C ALA A 193 17.91 -13.64 8.91
N VAL A 194 18.08 -14.71 8.13
CA VAL A 194 16.97 -15.56 7.66
C VAL A 194 17.33 -17.03 7.80
N LEU A 195 16.43 -17.81 8.39
CA LEU A 195 16.42 -19.27 8.28
C LEU A 195 15.30 -19.69 7.32
N VAL A 196 15.67 -20.28 6.20
CA VAL A 196 14.74 -20.88 5.25
C VAL A 196 14.54 -22.35 5.60
N VAL A 197 13.30 -22.77 5.82
CA VAL A 197 12.94 -24.14 6.22
C VAL A 197 12.13 -24.81 5.13
N GLY A 198 12.68 -25.88 4.55
CA GLY A 198 11.98 -26.74 3.60
C GLY A 198 11.56 -28.07 4.22
N LEU A 199 10.58 -28.73 3.61
CA LEU A 199 10.20 -30.10 3.95
C LEU A 199 11.16 -31.10 3.29
N GLY A 200 11.28 -31.04 1.94
CA GLY A 200 12.14 -31.92 1.12
C GLY A 200 11.44 -32.61 -0.05
N CYS A 201 10.08 -32.57 -0.11
CA CYS A 201 9.30 -33.18 -1.20
C CYS A 201 8.32 -32.21 -1.88
N GLU A 202 8.32 -30.95 -1.52
CA GLU A 202 7.49 -29.89 -2.09
C GLU A 202 7.83 -29.54 -3.54
N ASN A 203 6.89 -28.90 -4.26
CA ASN A 203 7.17 -28.35 -5.60
C ASN A 203 8.23 -27.23 -5.55
N ASN A 204 8.21 -26.40 -4.50
CA ASN A 204 9.23 -25.40 -4.26
C ASN A 204 10.47 -26.01 -3.57
N GLN A 205 11.12 -26.98 -4.25
CA GLN A 205 12.27 -27.74 -3.72
C GLN A 205 13.35 -26.83 -3.15
N PRO A 206 13.82 -27.05 -1.92
CA PRO A 206 14.80 -26.17 -1.25
C PRO A 206 16.10 -25.94 -2.03
N ASP A 207 16.64 -26.96 -2.70
CA ASP A 207 17.86 -26.83 -3.48
C ASP A 207 17.64 -25.99 -4.75
N VAL A 208 16.50 -26.19 -5.47
CA VAL A 208 16.10 -25.39 -6.64
C VAL A 208 15.79 -23.95 -6.22
N PHE A 209 15.14 -23.77 -5.07
CA PHE A 209 14.84 -22.45 -4.54
C PHE A 209 16.12 -21.69 -4.16
N ARG A 210 17.10 -22.37 -3.57
CA ARG A 210 18.43 -21.79 -3.29
C ARG A 210 19.13 -21.30 -4.58
N GLU A 211 19.11 -22.09 -5.63
CA GLU A 211 19.64 -21.70 -6.96
C GLU A 211 18.89 -20.49 -7.51
N PHE A 212 17.56 -20.45 -7.38
CA PHE A 212 16.72 -19.35 -7.83
C PHE A 212 16.99 -18.04 -7.07
N ILE A 213 17.30 -18.10 -5.78
CA ILE A 213 17.71 -16.92 -4.98
C ILE A 213 19.00 -16.31 -5.54
N GLY A 214 19.92 -17.13 -6.06
CA GLY A 214 21.20 -16.68 -6.59
C GLY A 214 22.20 -16.31 -5.49
N SER A 215 22.90 -15.21 -5.66
CA SER A 215 23.93 -14.77 -4.69
C SER A 215 23.29 -14.15 -3.44
N TYR A 216 23.70 -14.60 -2.27
CA TYR A 216 23.27 -14.10 -0.97
C TYR A 216 24.39 -14.17 0.06
N ASP A 217 24.23 -13.53 1.21
CA ASP A 217 25.17 -13.60 2.34
C ASP A 217 24.93 -14.90 3.13
N GLU A 218 25.78 -15.91 2.92
CA GLU A 218 25.69 -17.21 3.59
C GLU A 218 25.89 -17.12 5.12
N ASP A 219 26.46 -16.05 5.62
CA ASP A 219 26.57 -15.79 7.05
C ASP A 219 25.26 -15.38 7.70
N ARG A 220 24.32 -14.86 6.91
CA ARG A 220 23.04 -14.29 7.36
C ARG A 220 21.83 -15.07 6.88
N ILE A 221 21.96 -15.85 5.80
CA ILE A 221 20.89 -16.66 5.23
C ILE A 221 21.29 -18.11 5.27
N ARG A 222 20.52 -18.92 5.99
CA ARG A 222 20.75 -20.35 6.18
C ARG A 222 19.54 -21.15 5.73
N PHE A 223 19.78 -22.41 5.37
CA PHE A 223 18.76 -23.35 4.92
C PHE A 223 18.77 -24.60 5.77
N MET A 224 17.57 -25.12 6.07
CA MET A 224 17.36 -26.41 6.70
C MET A 224 16.27 -27.15 5.94
N VAL A 225 16.48 -28.45 5.74
CA VAL A 225 15.48 -29.35 5.13
C VAL A 225 15.06 -30.36 6.16
N ALA A 226 13.80 -30.32 6.61
CA ALA A 226 13.31 -31.11 7.74
C ALA A 226 13.50 -32.62 7.54
N GLN A 227 13.26 -33.16 6.33
CA GLN A 227 13.45 -34.58 6.03
C GLN A 227 14.92 -35.03 5.97
N LYS A 228 15.88 -34.11 6.02
CA LYS A 228 17.33 -34.40 5.94
C LYS A 228 18.03 -34.33 7.29
N VAL A 229 17.34 -34.00 8.36
CA VAL A 229 17.89 -33.87 9.74
C VAL A 229 17.16 -34.84 10.66
N ASP A 230 17.86 -35.30 11.73
CA ASP A 230 17.29 -36.24 12.69
C ASP A 230 16.29 -35.56 13.64
N ASP A 231 16.56 -34.29 14.00
CA ASP A 231 15.70 -33.46 14.85
C ASP A 231 15.69 -32.03 14.29
N GLU A 232 14.58 -31.64 13.70
CA GLU A 232 14.42 -30.35 13.04
C GLU A 232 14.36 -29.18 14.04
N TYR A 233 13.94 -29.43 15.29
CA TYR A 233 13.93 -28.41 16.33
C TYR A 233 15.34 -28.10 16.81
N GLU A 234 16.10 -29.12 17.20
CA GLU A 234 17.47 -28.96 17.70
C GLU A 234 18.38 -28.37 16.64
N GLU A 235 18.32 -28.84 15.40
CA GLU A 235 19.14 -28.30 14.30
C GLU A 235 18.73 -26.87 13.95
N GLY A 236 17.43 -26.60 13.85
CA GLY A 236 16.91 -25.24 13.58
C GLY A 236 17.33 -24.25 14.68
N MET A 237 17.24 -24.63 15.95
CA MET A 237 17.66 -23.81 17.08
C MET A 237 19.18 -23.60 17.09
N ARG A 238 19.99 -24.62 16.74
CA ARG A 238 21.43 -24.47 16.59
C ARG A 238 21.78 -23.38 15.57
N ILE A 239 21.16 -23.42 14.39
CA ILE A 239 21.37 -22.43 13.33
C ILE A 239 20.90 -21.04 13.79
N LEU A 240 19.72 -20.97 14.42
CA LEU A 240 19.14 -19.69 14.85
C LEU A 240 19.97 -19.01 15.95
N ARG A 241 20.60 -19.74 16.87
CA ARG A 241 21.51 -19.17 17.88
C ARG A 241 22.74 -18.54 17.24
N GLU A 242 23.30 -19.16 16.17
CA GLU A 242 24.42 -18.58 15.41
C GLU A 242 23.99 -17.30 14.69
N LEU A 243 22.83 -17.30 14.02
CA LEU A 243 22.27 -16.15 13.33
C LEU A 243 21.95 -15.00 14.29
N TYR A 244 21.38 -15.33 15.45
CA TYR A 244 21.06 -14.34 16.48
C TYR A 244 22.33 -13.66 17.02
N ALA A 245 23.38 -14.45 17.34
CA ALA A 245 24.64 -13.90 17.84
C ALA A 245 25.29 -12.92 16.85
N LYS A 246 25.14 -13.16 15.53
CA LYS A 246 25.60 -12.23 14.49
C LYS A 246 24.74 -10.97 14.41
N CYS A 247 23.41 -11.11 14.43
CA CYS A 247 22.48 -9.98 14.36
C CYS A 247 22.64 -9.00 15.53
N CYS A 248 22.93 -9.51 16.74
CA CYS A 248 23.15 -8.66 17.92
C CYS A 248 24.38 -7.74 17.82
N GLN A 249 25.25 -7.95 16.82
CA GLN A 249 26.42 -7.11 16.58
C GLN A 249 26.15 -5.97 15.59
N ASP A 250 24.97 -5.98 14.93
CA ASP A 250 24.63 -4.94 13.97
C ASP A 250 24.26 -3.63 14.68
N GLU A 251 24.74 -2.52 14.15
CA GLU A 251 24.49 -1.19 14.66
C GLU A 251 23.81 -0.31 13.61
N ARG A 252 22.91 0.56 14.06
CA ARG A 252 22.29 1.59 13.21
C ARG A 252 23.29 2.69 12.91
N THR A 253 23.33 3.10 11.65
CA THR A 253 24.16 4.20 11.16
C THR A 253 23.31 5.27 10.48
N ASP A 254 23.85 6.47 10.29
CA ASP A 254 23.17 7.51 9.51
C ASP A 254 23.11 7.13 8.03
N VAL A 255 21.89 7.14 7.49
CA VAL A 255 21.59 6.78 6.10
C VAL A 255 20.77 7.92 5.48
N PRO A 256 21.14 8.42 4.28
CA PRO A 256 20.39 9.48 3.64
C PRO A 256 18.99 9.01 3.21
N LEU A 257 18.01 9.92 3.19
CA LEU A 257 16.64 9.63 2.74
C LEU A 257 16.58 9.09 1.30
N SER A 258 17.63 9.33 0.51
CA SER A 258 17.74 8.77 -0.85
C SER A 258 17.79 7.23 -0.90
N GLU A 259 18.01 6.57 0.23
CA GLU A 259 17.97 5.10 0.36
C GLU A 259 16.61 4.60 0.88
N LEU A 260 15.72 5.49 1.34
CA LEU A 260 14.41 5.08 1.85
C LEU A 260 13.45 4.72 0.69
N ARG A 261 12.80 3.56 0.84
CA ARG A 261 11.82 3.02 -0.10
C ARG A 261 10.51 2.77 0.62
N VAL A 262 9.41 3.37 0.14
CA VAL A 262 8.09 3.24 0.76
C VAL A 262 7.05 2.69 -0.22
N GLY A 263 6.20 1.82 0.27
CA GLY A 263 5.03 1.36 -0.45
C GLY A 263 3.79 2.19 -0.08
N LEU A 264 2.98 2.53 -1.07
CA LEU A 264 1.77 3.34 -0.92
C LEU A 264 0.54 2.45 -1.08
N LYS A 265 -0.27 2.34 -0.05
CA LYS A 265 -1.43 1.43 0.04
C LYS A 265 -2.64 2.16 0.61
N CYS A 266 -3.85 1.75 0.24
CA CYS A 266 -5.05 2.13 0.98
C CYS A 266 -6.00 0.93 1.14
N GLY A 267 -6.77 0.94 2.22
CA GLY A 267 -7.79 -0.09 2.47
C GLY A 267 -8.88 0.44 3.40
N GLY A 268 -10.12 0.00 3.19
CA GLY A 268 -11.26 0.56 3.90
C GLY A 268 -11.46 2.05 3.66
N SER A 269 -11.29 2.50 2.40
CA SER A 269 -11.37 3.91 2.00
C SER A 269 -12.77 4.47 2.21
N ASP A 270 -12.85 5.77 2.54
CA ASP A 270 -14.06 6.57 2.71
C ASP A 270 -14.01 7.87 1.90
N GLY A 271 -15.03 8.70 1.99
CA GLY A 271 -15.11 9.99 1.28
C GLY A 271 -14.02 11.00 1.65
N PHE A 272 -13.35 10.82 2.79
CA PHE A 272 -12.24 11.67 3.22
C PHE A 272 -10.88 11.19 2.68
N SER A 273 -10.77 9.96 2.21
CA SER A 273 -9.50 9.36 1.76
C SER A 273 -8.78 10.23 0.73
N GLY A 274 -9.50 10.72 -0.29
CA GLY A 274 -8.97 11.61 -1.33
C GLY A 274 -8.87 13.10 -0.93
N ILE A 275 -9.17 13.44 0.31
CA ILE A 275 -9.14 14.83 0.82
C ILE A 275 -8.07 15.00 1.90
N THR A 276 -7.80 13.96 2.68
CA THR A 276 -6.89 14.01 3.83
C THR A 276 -5.68 13.10 3.64
N ALA A 277 -5.80 11.82 3.98
CA ALA A 277 -4.65 10.91 4.06
C ALA A 277 -3.97 10.63 2.71
N ASN A 278 -4.71 10.46 1.61
CA ASN A 278 -4.10 10.18 0.31
C ASN A 278 -3.34 11.38 -0.26
N PRO A 279 -3.87 12.62 -0.26
CA PRO A 279 -3.09 13.81 -0.62
C PRO A 279 -1.87 14.03 0.29
N LEU A 280 -1.99 13.75 1.60
CA LEU A 280 -0.87 13.83 2.53
C LEU A 280 0.25 12.86 2.13
N LEU A 281 -0.09 11.61 1.78
CA LEU A 281 0.87 10.65 1.26
C LEU A 281 1.49 11.12 -0.06
N GLY A 282 0.70 11.77 -0.90
CA GLY A 282 1.18 12.35 -2.16
C GLY A 282 2.24 13.43 -1.94
N MET A 283 1.99 14.34 -1.01
CA MET A 283 2.99 15.35 -0.65
C MET A 283 4.25 14.74 -0.05
N PHE A 284 4.09 13.73 0.81
CA PHE A 284 5.24 12.98 1.34
C PHE A 284 6.00 12.23 0.24
N SER A 285 5.30 11.59 -0.70
CA SER A 285 5.92 10.90 -1.85
C SER A 285 6.75 11.87 -2.69
N ASP A 286 6.20 13.03 -3.02
CA ASP A 286 6.92 14.07 -3.77
C ASP A 286 8.15 14.59 -3.00
N TYR A 287 8.01 14.79 -1.68
CA TYR A 287 9.12 15.15 -0.80
C TYR A 287 10.22 14.08 -0.82
N LEU A 288 9.86 12.81 -0.59
CA LEU A 288 10.81 11.71 -0.55
C LEU A 288 11.57 11.56 -1.89
N ILE A 289 10.86 11.67 -3.01
CA ILE A 289 11.45 11.61 -4.35
C ILE A 289 12.40 12.79 -4.58
N ALA A 290 12.04 13.98 -4.13
CA ALA A 290 12.93 15.15 -4.20
C ALA A 290 14.21 14.96 -3.36
N GLN A 291 14.15 14.16 -2.26
CA GLN A 291 15.34 13.74 -1.50
C GLN A 291 16.09 12.57 -2.16
N GLY A 292 15.68 12.10 -3.33
CA GLY A 292 16.30 10.99 -4.08
C GLY A 292 15.82 9.60 -3.63
N GLY A 293 14.79 9.51 -2.77
CA GLY A 293 14.19 8.26 -2.33
C GLY A 293 13.20 7.66 -3.33
N THR A 294 12.45 6.64 -2.91
CA THR A 294 11.58 5.86 -3.78
C THR A 294 10.21 5.63 -3.17
N SER A 295 9.18 5.84 -3.97
CA SER A 295 7.79 5.49 -3.66
C SER A 295 7.25 4.48 -4.66
N VAL A 296 6.44 3.53 -4.21
CA VAL A 296 5.80 2.50 -5.04
C VAL A 296 4.31 2.57 -4.85
N LEU A 297 3.58 2.81 -5.95
CA LEU A 297 2.12 2.72 -6.00
C LEU A 297 1.72 1.36 -6.57
N THR A 298 0.74 0.71 -5.96
CA THR A 298 0.15 -0.56 -6.43
C THR A 298 -1.38 -0.49 -6.41
N GLU A 299 -2.05 -1.65 -6.39
CA GLU A 299 -3.50 -1.74 -6.43
C GLU A 299 -4.04 -1.31 -7.81
N VAL A 300 -3.58 -2.00 -8.86
CA VAL A 300 -3.90 -1.63 -10.26
C VAL A 300 -5.41 -1.43 -10.50
N PRO A 301 -6.33 -2.26 -9.95
CA PRO A 301 -7.77 -2.00 -10.09
C PRO A 301 -8.25 -0.67 -9.50
N GLU A 302 -7.49 -0.09 -8.56
CA GLU A 302 -7.78 1.23 -7.98
C GLU A 302 -7.15 2.39 -8.78
N MET A 303 -6.62 2.13 -9.96
CA MET A 303 -6.16 3.14 -10.91
C MET A 303 -7.17 3.33 -12.07
N PHE A 304 -8.14 2.43 -12.24
CA PHE A 304 -9.11 2.45 -13.34
C PHE A 304 -10.01 3.70 -13.26
N GLY A 305 -9.98 4.53 -14.30
CA GLY A 305 -10.64 5.83 -14.36
C GLY A 305 -9.75 7.02 -13.95
N ALA A 306 -8.56 6.75 -13.40
CA ALA A 306 -7.53 7.75 -13.11
C ALA A 306 -6.19 7.45 -13.83
N GLU A 307 -6.12 6.37 -14.61
CA GLU A 307 -4.91 5.85 -15.24
C GLU A 307 -4.21 6.87 -16.16
N THR A 308 -4.96 7.71 -16.85
CA THR A 308 -4.40 8.73 -17.75
C THR A 308 -3.56 9.77 -17.02
N ILE A 309 -3.87 10.02 -15.72
CA ILE A 309 -3.08 10.92 -14.87
C ILE A 309 -1.67 10.33 -14.66
N LEU A 310 -1.57 9.01 -14.48
CA LEU A 310 -0.29 8.31 -14.33
C LEU A 310 0.43 8.18 -15.67
N MET A 311 -0.28 7.77 -16.72
CA MET A 311 0.22 7.58 -18.07
C MET A 311 0.88 8.84 -18.63
N ASN A 312 0.24 10.00 -18.45
CA ASN A 312 0.75 11.29 -18.96
C ASN A 312 1.94 11.83 -18.15
N ARG A 313 2.21 11.28 -16.97
CA ARG A 313 3.41 11.58 -16.17
C ARG A 313 4.56 10.60 -16.40
N CYS A 314 4.44 9.65 -17.31
CA CYS A 314 5.56 8.82 -17.73
C CYS A 314 6.62 9.67 -18.43
N ARG A 315 7.91 9.44 -18.10
CA ARG A 315 9.02 10.22 -18.71
C ARG A 315 9.25 9.91 -20.19
N THR A 316 8.85 8.71 -20.62
CA THR A 316 9.12 8.21 -21.98
C THR A 316 7.90 7.49 -22.53
N THR A 317 7.80 7.40 -23.84
CA THR A 317 6.77 6.60 -24.53
C THR A 317 6.83 5.13 -24.14
N GLU A 318 8.02 4.60 -23.84
CA GLU A 318 8.18 3.22 -23.38
C GLU A 318 7.51 2.98 -22.03
N LEU A 319 7.76 3.85 -21.04
CA LEU A 319 7.09 3.80 -19.73
C LEU A 319 5.58 4.02 -19.86
N PHE A 320 5.14 4.90 -20.78
CA PHE A 320 3.72 5.05 -21.09
C PHE A 320 3.13 3.71 -21.56
N ASN A 321 3.76 3.04 -22.54
CA ASN A 321 3.28 1.76 -23.05
C ASN A 321 3.28 0.68 -21.98
N GLN A 322 4.30 0.62 -21.12
CA GLN A 322 4.33 -0.29 -19.97
C GLN A 322 3.19 -0.01 -18.98
N THR A 323 2.85 1.26 -18.75
CA THR A 323 1.72 1.65 -17.90
C THR A 323 0.39 1.27 -18.53
N VAL A 324 0.25 1.43 -19.86
CA VAL A 324 -0.94 0.94 -20.60
C VAL A 324 -1.09 -0.56 -20.45
N SER A 325 -0.02 -1.33 -20.63
CA SER A 325 -0.03 -2.78 -20.43
C SER A 325 -0.41 -3.14 -18.99
N LEU A 326 0.21 -2.50 -17.98
CA LEU A 326 -0.13 -2.70 -16.56
C LEU A 326 -1.63 -2.59 -16.31
N ILE A 327 -2.29 -1.58 -16.87
CA ILE A 327 -3.72 -1.33 -16.70
C ILE A 327 -4.56 -2.34 -17.49
N ASN A 328 -4.26 -2.52 -18.80
CA ASN A 328 -5.08 -3.34 -19.68
C ASN A 328 -4.95 -4.83 -19.36
N ASP A 329 -3.75 -5.33 -19.01
CA ASP A 329 -3.53 -6.72 -18.60
C ASP A 329 -4.37 -7.06 -17.36
N PHE A 330 -4.50 -6.12 -16.42
CA PHE A 330 -5.32 -6.33 -15.23
C PHE A 330 -6.84 -6.27 -15.54
N LYS A 331 -7.28 -5.42 -16.50
CA LYS A 331 -8.65 -5.44 -16.99
C LYS A 331 -8.94 -6.77 -17.72
N GLU A 332 -8.00 -7.26 -18.57
CA GLU A 332 -8.09 -8.56 -19.24
C GLU A 332 -8.21 -9.70 -18.23
N TYR A 333 -7.45 -9.65 -17.11
CA TYR A 333 -7.56 -10.62 -16.03
C TYR A 333 -9.00 -10.70 -15.49
N PHE A 334 -9.70 -9.59 -15.22
CA PHE A 334 -11.10 -9.62 -14.81
C PHE A 334 -12.00 -10.22 -15.90
N LEU A 335 -11.86 -9.74 -17.14
CA LEU A 335 -12.69 -10.19 -18.27
C LEU A 335 -12.52 -11.69 -18.55
N SER A 336 -11.29 -12.21 -18.45
CA SER A 336 -11.00 -13.65 -18.66
C SER A 336 -11.64 -14.55 -17.60
N HIS A 337 -11.98 -13.99 -16.41
CA HIS A 337 -12.71 -14.69 -15.35
C HIS A 337 -14.22 -14.42 -15.38
N GLY A 338 -14.72 -13.67 -16.37
CA GLY A 338 -16.14 -13.31 -16.49
C GLY A 338 -16.61 -12.25 -15.52
N GLU A 339 -15.68 -11.50 -14.91
CA GLU A 339 -15.96 -10.48 -13.91
C GLU A 339 -15.98 -9.06 -14.53
N PRO A 340 -16.85 -8.16 -14.06
CA PRO A 340 -16.88 -6.80 -14.55
C PRO A 340 -15.70 -5.99 -14.02
N VAL A 341 -15.12 -5.14 -14.89
CA VAL A 341 -14.00 -4.26 -14.53
C VAL A 341 -14.37 -3.26 -13.42
N GLY A 342 -15.64 -2.89 -13.29
CA GLY A 342 -16.15 -1.87 -12.37
C GLY A 342 -16.74 -2.38 -11.04
N GLU A 343 -16.47 -3.62 -10.60
CA GLU A 343 -17.07 -4.21 -9.39
C GLU A 343 -16.68 -3.49 -8.08
N ASN A 344 -15.50 -2.95 -7.99
CA ASN A 344 -15.10 -2.06 -6.89
C ASN A 344 -15.78 -0.68 -7.07
N PRO A 345 -16.27 0.05 -6.05
CA PRO A 345 -15.96 -0.04 -4.61
C PRO A 345 -16.76 -1.09 -3.82
N SER A 346 -16.16 -1.55 -2.71
CA SER A 346 -16.83 -2.47 -1.79
C SER A 346 -18.05 -1.83 -1.09
N PRO A 347 -18.97 -2.63 -0.51
CA PRO A 347 -20.08 -2.08 0.27
C PRO A 347 -19.65 -1.12 1.38
N GLY A 348 -18.51 -1.38 2.04
CA GLY A 348 -17.95 -0.50 3.07
C GLY A 348 -17.47 0.84 2.52
N ASN A 349 -16.91 0.88 1.32
CA ASN A 349 -16.51 2.13 0.65
C ASN A 349 -17.76 2.96 0.27
N LYS A 350 -18.80 2.31 -0.26
CA LYS A 350 -20.08 2.95 -0.61
C LYS A 350 -20.74 3.59 0.63
N ALA A 351 -20.82 2.83 1.73
CA ALA A 351 -21.30 3.35 3.01
C ALA A 351 -20.44 4.52 3.56
N GLY A 352 -19.18 4.61 3.15
CA GLY A 352 -18.25 5.69 3.49
C GLY A 352 -18.30 6.89 2.55
N GLY A 353 -19.20 6.92 1.54
CA GLY A 353 -19.43 8.07 0.65
C GLY A 353 -18.77 7.97 -0.73
N ILE A 354 -18.11 6.85 -1.08
CA ILE A 354 -17.55 6.59 -2.41
C ILE A 354 -18.63 5.92 -3.27
N SER A 355 -18.92 6.46 -4.46
CA SER A 355 -20.03 5.99 -5.32
C SER A 355 -19.56 5.05 -6.43
N THR A 356 -18.44 5.34 -7.07
CA THR A 356 -17.96 4.65 -8.28
C THR A 356 -16.48 4.30 -8.16
N LEU A 357 -15.99 3.45 -9.08
CA LEU A 357 -14.58 3.10 -9.14
C LEU A 357 -13.71 4.29 -9.57
N GLU A 358 -14.18 5.12 -10.50
CA GLU A 358 -13.50 6.35 -10.91
C GLU A 358 -13.30 7.30 -9.73
N GLU A 359 -14.34 7.50 -8.90
CA GLU A 359 -14.21 8.32 -7.69
C GLU A 359 -13.15 7.74 -6.74
N LYS A 360 -13.18 6.43 -6.54
CA LYS A 360 -12.18 5.74 -5.71
C LYS A 360 -10.79 5.90 -6.30
N ALA A 361 -10.61 5.65 -7.59
CA ALA A 361 -9.33 5.71 -8.28
C ALA A 361 -8.71 7.13 -8.26
N LEU A 362 -9.51 8.15 -8.52
CA LEU A 362 -9.06 9.54 -8.44
C LEU A 362 -8.62 9.95 -7.02
N GLY A 363 -9.28 9.41 -5.99
CA GLY A 363 -8.85 9.58 -4.60
C GLY A 363 -7.59 8.76 -4.26
N CYS A 364 -7.51 7.52 -4.73
CA CYS A 364 -6.41 6.59 -4.44
C CYS A 364 -5.09 6.98 -5.12
N THR A 365 -5.12 7.40 -6.37
CA THR A 365 -3.91 7.80 -7.13
C THR A 365 -3.23 9.04 -6.56
N GLN A 366 -3.92 9.86 -5.77
CA GLN A 366 -3.30 11.00 -5.09
C GLN A 366 -2.17 10.59 -4.14
N LYS A 367 -2.16 9.34 -3.63
CA LYS A 367 -1.08 8.82 -2.77
C LYS A 367 0.32 8.96 -3.40
N CYS A 368 0.42 8.94 -4.71
CA CYS A 368 1.71 9.02 -5.42
C CYS A 368 2.15 10.46 -5.76
N GLY A 369 1.43 11.48 -5.29
CA GLY A 369 1.77 12.88 -5.53
C GLY A 369 1.72 13.26 -7.01
N LYS A 370 2.63 14.16 -7.40
CA LYS A 370 2.71 14.75 -8.75
C LYS A 370 3.98 14.34 -9.50
N SER A 371 4.91 13.62 -8.89
CA SER A 371 6.19 13.22 -9.47
C SER A 371 6.03 12.39 -10.75
N TYR A 372 7.05 12.43 -11.62
CA TYR A 372 7.10 11.57 -12.81
C TYR A 372 7.10 10.09 -12.45
N VAL A 373 6.38 9.29 -13.22
CA VAL A 373 6.53 7.83 -13.21
C VAL A 373 7.89 7.47 -13.79
N SER A 374 8.71 6.78 -12.99
CA SER A 374 10.10 6.43 -13.30
C SER A 374 10.29 4.95 -13.60
N GLY A 375 9.35 4.07 -13.21
CA GLY A 375 9.40 2.64 -13.47
C GLY A 375 8.02 1.98 -13.38
N VAL A 376 7.89 0.86 -14.06
CA VAL A 376 6.72 -0.03 -14.00
C VAL A 376 7.24 -1.44 -13.75
N MET A 377 6.65 -2.15 -12.80
CA MET A 377 7.10 -3.47 -12.34
C MET A 377 5.97 -4.49 -12.43
N ALA A 378 6.29 -5.70 -12.89
CA ALA A 378 5.40 -6.84 -12.79
C ALA A 378 5.30 -7.36 -11.34
N TYR A 379 4.32 -8.23 -11.08
CA TYR A 379 4.17 -8.86 -9.77
C TYR A 379 5.40 -9.71 -9.40
N GLY A 380 5.90 -9.52 -8.19
CA GLY A 380 7.10 -10.20 -7.71
C GLY A 380 8.41 -9.71 -8.33
N GLU A 381 8.45 -8.52 -8.91
CA GLU A 381 9.68 -7.85 -9.31
C GLU A 381 10.21 -6.94 -8.19
N ARG A 382 11.54 -6.85 -8.10
CA ARG A 382 12.24 -5.98 -7.16
C ARG A 382 12.52 -4.62 -7.78
N LEU A 383 12.50 -3.59 -6.96
CA LEU A 383 12.85 -2.21 -7.31
C LEU A 383 14.26 -2.12 -7.91
N GLN A 384 14.34 -1.48 -9.10
CA GLN A 384 15.58 -1.19 -9.81
C GLN A 384 15.78 0.32 -10.01
N THR A 385 14.70 1.10 -9.98
CA THR A 385 14.70 2.51 -10.33
C THR A 385 14.24 3.35 -9.16
N LYS A 386 14.97 4.44 -8.85
CA LYS A 386 14.57 5.44 -7.86
C LYS A 386 13.43 6.31 -8.40
N GLY A 387 12.68 6.95 -7.49
CA GLY A 387 11.54 7.79 -7.83
C GLY A 387 10.20 7.05 -7.69
N LEU A 388 9.18 7.50 -8.40
CA LEU A 388 7.86 6.88 -8.39
C LEU A 388 7.82 5.66 -9.31
N ASN A 389 7.48 4.51 -8.75
CA ASN A 389 7.28 3.27 -9.48
C ASN A 389 5.84 2.78 -9.35
N LEU A 390 5.33 2.13 -10.40
CA LEU A 390 4.04 1.44 -10.41
C LEU A 390 4.29 -0.07 -10.34
N LEU A 391 3.55 -0.77 -9.47
CA LEU A 391 3.71 -2.22 -9.28
C LEU A 391 2.39 -2.94 -9.58
N SER A 392 2.46 -3.99 -10.39
CA SER A 392 1.33 -4.88 -10.65
C SER A 392 0.97 -5.68 -9.39
N ALA A 393 -0.21 -5.41 -8.81
CA ALA A 393 -0.85 -6.24 -7.79
C ALA A 393 -2.35 -5.91 -7.69
N PRO A 394 -3.17 -6.86 -7.20
CA PRO A 394 -4.60 -6.63 -7.00
C PRO A 394 -4.88 -5.63 -5.87
N GLY A 395 -6.16 -5.23 -5.72
CA GLY A 395 -6.61 -4.37 -4.63
C GLY A 395 -6.75 -5.06 -3.26
N ASN A 396 -6.58 -6.39 -3.18
CA ASN A 396 -6.63 -7.12 -1.90
C ASN A 396 -5.54 -6.63 -0.95
N ASP A 397 -5.91 -6.22 0.27
CA ASP A 397 -5.01 -5.59 1.23
C ASP A 397 -3.76 -6.42 1.53
N LEU A 398 -3.93 -7.73 1.78
CA LEU A 398 -2.83 -8.62 2.15
C LEU A 398 -1.87 -8.85 0.97
N VAL A 399 -2.43 -9.13 -0.21
CA VAL A 399 -1.64 -9.41 -1.43
C VAL A 399 -0.88 -8.17 -1.87
N ALA A 400 -1.55 -7.02 -1.92
CA ALA A 400 -0.92 -5.76 -2.34
C ALA A 400 0.17 -5.29 -1.37
N ALA A 401 -0.05 -5.37 -0.06
CA ALA A 401 0.96 -4.99 0.93
C ALA A 401 2.16 -5.95 0.92
N THR A 402 1.92 -7.26 0.72
CA THR A 402 2.98 -8.26 0.54
C THR A 402 3.80 -7.96 -0.72
N ALA A 403 3.13 -7.63 -1.85
CA ALA A 403 3.81 -7.26 -3.09
C ALA A 403 4.67 -6.00 -2.95
N LEU A 404 4.17 -4.96 -2.27
CA LEU A 404 4.95 -3.75 -1.97
C LEU A 404 6.19 -4.06 -1.12
N ALA A 405 6.01 -4.81 -0.05
CA ALA A 405 7.12 -5.18 0.82
C ALA A 405 8.15 -6.05 0.07
N SER A 406 7.73 -7.08 -0.66
CA SER A 406 8.63 -7.96 -1.42
C SER A 406 9.34 -7.23 -2.56
N SER A 407 8.76 -6.17 -3.14
CA SER A 407 9.48 -5.34 -4.13
C SER A 407 10.70 -4.62 -3.53
N GLY A 408 10.86 -4.61 -2.21
CA GLY A 408 11.95 -4.00 -1.47
C GLY A 408 11.58 -2.73 -0.73
N CYS A 409 10.29 -2.41 -0.57
CA CYS A 409 9.84 -1.30 0.27
C CYS A 409 10.10 -1.59 1.74
N HIS A 410 10.80 -0.68 2.42
CA HIS A 410 11.16 -0.79 3.84
C HIS A 410 9.96 -0.62 4.76
N ILE A 411 8.99 0.21 4.37
CA ILE A 411 7.80 0.59 5.11
C ILE A 411 6.63 0.62 4.13
N VAL A 412 5.47 0.14 4.54
CA VAL A 412 4.20 0.33 3.82
C VAL A 412 3.39 1.41 4.53
N LEU A 413 3.08 2.50 3.82
CA LEU A 413 2.20 3.57 4.27
C LEU A 413 0.77 3.23 3.86
N PHE A 414 -0.07 2.94 4.84
CA PHE A 414 -1.41 2.37 4.62
C PHE A 414 -2.49 3.34 5.10
N THR A 415 -3.16 4.04 4.18
CA THR A 415 -4.28 4.94 4.51
C THR A 415 -5.57 4.17 4.70
N THR A 416 -6.39 4.60 5.65
CA THR A 416 -7.67 3.93 5.95
C THR A 416 -8.70 4.88 6.56
N GLY A 417 -9.94 4.78 6.10
CA GLY A 417 -11.08 5.51 6.66
C GLY A 417 -11.89 4.70 7.69
N ARG A 418 -11.81 3.37 7.60
CA ARG A 418 -12.58 2.45 8.47
C ARG A 418 -11.73 1.64 9.42
N GLY A 419 -10.41 1.58 9.18
CA GLY A 419 -9.44 0.91 10.03
C GLY A 419 -9.30 -0.59 9.77
N THR A 420 -8.08 -1.08 9.95
CA THR A 420 -7.73 -2.49 9.96
C THR A 420 -6.54 -2.73 10.89
N PRO A 421 -6.49 -3.83 11.65
CA PRO A 421 -5.31 -4.18 12.44
C PRO A 421 -4.18 -4.78 11.59
N PHE A 422 -4.48 -5.23 10.37
CA PHE A 422 -3.57 -5.92 9.46
C PHE A 422 -2.21 -5.21 9.33
N GLY A 423 -1.13 -5.98 9.27
CA GLY A 423 0.20 -5.55 8.88
C GLY A 423 0.89 -6.64 8.06
N THR A 424 1.73 -6.25 7.09
CA THR A 424 2.58 -7.16 6.33
C THR A 424 3.92 -7.40 7.06
N PHE A 425 4.86 -8.07 6.43
CA PHE A 425 6.15 -8.45 7.03
C PHE A 425 7.15 -7.28 7.21
N VAL A 426 6.81 -6.07 6.77
CA VAL A 426 7.53 -4.84 7.08
C VAL A 426 6.67 -3.90 7.91
N PRO A 427 7.22 -2.86 8.57
CA PRO A 427 6.43 -1.84 9.24
C PRO A 427 5.29 -1.35 8.35
N THR A 428 4.04 -1.52 8.81
CA THR A 428 2.83 -1.14 8.06
C THR A 428 2.12 -0.02 8.81
N MET A 429 2.52 1.21 8.52
CA MET A 429 2.07 2.41 9.20
C MET A 429 0.65 2.78 8.76
N LYS A 430 -0.30 2.81 9.71
CA LYS A 430 -1.71 3.14 9.45
C LYS A 430 -1.95 4.64 9.61
N ILE A 431 -2.47 5.26 8.54
CA ILE A 431 -2.82 6.67 8.50
C ILE A 431 -4.35 6.80 8.37
N SER A 432 -5.02 7.33 9.41
CA SER A 432 -6.46 7.52 9.35
C SER A 432 -6.83 8.73 8.51
N THR A 433 -7.94 8.63 7.78
CA THR A 433 -8.52 9.71 6.98
C THR A 433 -9.35 10.68 7.83
N ASN A 434 -9.76 10.25 9.03
CA ASN A 434 -10.62 10.99 9.94
C ASN A 434 -10.22 10.78 11.39
N SER A 435 -10.44 11.81 12.23
CA SER A 435 -10.04 11.79 13.64
C SER A 435 -10.91 10.87 14.51
N ASN A 436 -12.14 10.58 14.09
CA ASN A 436 -13.01 9.64 14.82
C ASN A 436 -12.40 8.24 14.85
N LEU A 437 -11.90 7.76 13.72
CA LEU A 437 -11.21 6.47 13.63
C LEU A 437 -9.94 6.47 14.49
N ALA A 438 -9.13 7.52 14.41
CA ALA A 438 -7.91 7.62 15.21
C ALA A 438 -8.21 7.57 16.72
N ALA A 439 -9.25 8.28 17.18
CA ALA A 439 -9.67 8.28 18.57
C ALA A 439 -10.28 6.93 19.02
N HIS A 440 -11.07 6.28 18.13
CA HIS A 440 -11.74 5.03 18.44
C HIS A 440 -10.81 3.82 18.41
N LYS A 441 -9.78 3.82 17.57
CA LYS A 441 -8.84 2.72 17.36
C LYS A 441 -7.37 3.14 17.53
N PRO A 442 -6.98 3.75 18.66
CA PRO A 442 -5.60 4.24 18.84
C PRO A 442 -4.55 3.14 18.78
N GLY A 443 -4.93 1.87 19.04
CA GLY A 443 -4.03 0.73 18.89
C GLY A 443 -3.96 0.15 17.47
N TRP A 444 -4.62 0.75 16.47
CA TRP A 444 -4.51 0.39 15.07
C TRP A 444 -3.88 1.52 14.24
N ILE A 445 -4.18 2.77 14.62
CA ILE A 445 -3.80 3.96 13.87
C ILE A 445 -2.50 4.54 14.45
N ASP A 446 -1.55 4.81 13.55
CA ASP A 446 -0.24 5.38 13.89
C ASP A 446 -0.20 6.90 13.66
N PHE A 447 -0.96 7.39 12.67
CA PHE A 447 -1.01 8.82 12.35
C PHE A 447 -2.42 9.27 11.98
N ASN A 448 -2.85 10.43 12.50
CA ASN A 448 -4.16 11.01 12.20
C ASN A 448 -4.05 12.12 11.15
N ALA A 449 -4.51 11.85 9.92
CA ALA A 449 -4.64 12.86 8.87
C ALA A 449 -6.00 13.59 8.87
N GLY A 450 -6.96 13.13 9.69
CA GLY A 450 -8.28 13.76 9.80
C GLY A 450 -8.24 15.21 10.30
N VAL A 451 -7.18 15.61 11.01
CA VAL A 451 -6.94 16.98 11.47
C VAL A 451 -6.93 18.01 10.32
N ILE A 452 -6.62 17.57 9.08
CA ILE A 452 -6.59 18.43 7.89
C ILE A 452 -7.96 19.09 7.63
N VAL A 453 -9.05 18.35 7.80
CA VAL A 453 -10.41 18.90 7.66
C VAL A 453 -10.93 19.55 8.95
N GLU A 454 -10.13 19.52 10.03
CA GLU A 454 -10.41 20.16 11.32
C GLU A 454 -9.63 21.48 11.51
N ASN A 455 -9.10 22.05 10.44
CA ASN A 455 -8.37 23.31 10.33
C ASN A 455 -6.85 23.25 10.59
N GLU A 456 -6.21 22.10 10.56
CA GLU A 456 -4.75 22.03 10.48
C GLU A 456 -4.30 22.12 9.00
N PRO A 457 -3.43 23.05 8.61
CA PRO A 457 -2.94 23.14 7.23
C PRO A 457 -2.26 21.83 6.78
N MET A 458 -2.49 21.43 5.53
CA MET A 458 -1.91 20.22 4.93
C MET A 458 -0.39 20.22 5.03
N GLU A 459 0.25 21.36 4.82
CA GLU A 459 1.70 21.55 4.88
C GLU A 459 2.24 21.28 6.29
N THR A 460 1.56 21.80 7.32
CA THR A 460 1.93 21.56 8.74
C THR A 460 1.80 20.08 9.08
N THR A 461 0.71 19.46 8.67
CA THR A 461 0.49 18.03 8.88
C THR A 461 1.54 17.21 8.12
N CYS A 462 1.93 17.63 6.90
CA CYS A 462 2.96 16.95 6.11
C CYS A 462 4.34 17.02 6.78
N CYS A 463 4.74 18.15 7.33
CA CYS A 463 6.00 18.26 8.08
C CYS A 463 6.05 17.28 9.26
N ARG A 464 4.98 17.20 10.06
CA ARG A 464 4.88 16.23 11.17
C ARG A 464 4.90 14.78 10.67
N PHE A 465 4.26 14.52 9.52
CA PHE A 465 4.22 13.20 8.91
C PHE A 465 5.60 12.76 8.44
N ILE A 466 6.36 13.65 7.77
CA ILE A 466 7.75 13.42 7.35
C ILE A 466 8.60 13.05 8.57
N ASP A 467 8.54 13.83 9.65
CA ASP A 467 9.29 13.58 10.88
C ASP A 467 8.95 12.21 11.47
N TYR A 468 7.67 11.86 11.49
CA TYR A 468 7.25 10.57 12.03
C TYR A 468 7.69 9.39 11.16
N VAL A 469 7.63 9.48 9.82
CA VAL A 469 8.17 8.43 8.93
C VAL A 469 9.67 8.25 9.14
N ILE A 470 10.44 9.33 9.33
CA ILE A 470 11.88 9.25 9.64
C ILE A 470 12.13 8.58 11.00
N GLN A 471 11.29 8.84 12.01
CA GLN A 471 11.36 8.15 13.31
C GLN A 471 11.08 6.65 13.14
N VAL A 472 10.06 6.26 12.39
CA VAL A 472 9.75 4.86 12.08
C VAL A 472 10.90 4.20 11.31
N ALA A 473 11.47 4.87 10.31
CA ALA A 473 12.65 4.39 9.59
C ALA A 473 13.88 4.26 10.51
N SER A 474 13.95 5.05 11.57
CA SER A 474 15.03 5.04 12.56
C SER A 474 14.81 4.06 13.71
N GLY A 475 13.73 3.29 13.70
CA GLY A 475 13.50 2.19 14.65
C GLY A 475 12.26 2.35 15.54
N GLU A 476 11.51 3.46 15.46
CA GLU A 476 10.24 3.52 16.17
C GLU A 476 9.27 2.49 15.62
N GLN A 477 8.70 1.68 16.51
CA GLN A 477 7.76 0.63 16.13
C GLN A 477 6.37 1.19 15.92
N VAL A 478 5.72 0.78 14.83
CA VAL A 478 4.30 1.05 14.57
C VAL A 478 3.39 -0.01 15.23
N ASN A 479 2.10 0.26 15.28
CA ASN A 479 1.14 -0.57 16.04
C ASN A 479 1.09 -2.04 15.61
N ASN A 480 1.24 -2.33 14.30
CA ASN A 480 1.26 -3.73 13.84
C ASN A 480 2.47 -4.49 14.35
N GLU A 481 3.64 -3.83 14.47
CA GLU A 481 4.85 -4.44 15.02
C GLU A 481 4.71 -4.70 16.52
N LYS A 482 4.25 -3.69 17.29
CA LYS A 482 4.01 -3.81 18.75
C LYS A 482 3.07 -4.95 19.10
N LYS A 483 2.14 -5.30 18.19
CA LYS A 483 1.15 -6.37 18.38
C LYS A 483 1.49 -7.65 17.64
N ASN A 484 2.60 -7.67 16.91
CA ASN A 484 3.02 -8.77 16.04
C ASN A 484 1.93 -9.20 15.03
N TYR A 485 1.18 -8.23 14.46
CA TYR A 485 0.26 -8.48 13.35
C TYR A 485 1.05 -8.43 12.05
N ARG A 486 1.47 -9.60 11.56
CA ARG A 486 2.35 -9.74 10.39
C ARG A 486 1.88 -10.91 9.54
N GLU A 487 1.10 -10.62 8.52
CA GLU A 487 0.56 -11.62 7.61
C GLU A 487 1.16 -11.42 6.21
N ILE A 488 1.24 -12.51 5.46
CA ILE A 488 1.60 -12.52 4.05
C ILE A 488 0.52 -13.20 3.24
N ALA A 489 0.28 -12.71 2.03
CA ALA A 489 -0.54 -13.39 1.04
C ALA A 489 0.09 -13.21 -0.35
N ILE A 490 0.11 -14.30 -1.11
CA ILE A 490 0.69 -14.36 -2.44
C ILE A 490 -0.46 -14.44 -3.45
N PHE A 491 -0.38 -13.65 -4.52
CA PHE A 491 -1.37 -13.65 -5.57
C PHE A 491 -1.45 -15.02 -6.23
N LYS A 492 -2.67 -15.55 -6.29
CA LYS A 492 -2.97 -16.85 -6.85
C LYS A 492 -4.23 -16.78 -7.70
N ASN A 493 -4.18 -17.27 -8.91
CA ASN A 493 -5.31 -17.30 -9.85
C ASN A 493 -5.52 -18.69 -10.49
N GLY A 494 -4.60 -19.62 -10.30
CA GLY A 494 -4.66 -20.94 -10.91
C GLY A 494 -5.25 -22.04 -10.02
N VAL A 495 -5.28 -23.23 -10.57
CA VAL A 495 -5.76 -24.44 -9.86
C VAL A 495 -4.71 -24.97 -8.89
N THR A 496 -5.18 -25.63 -7.82
CA THR A 496 -4.33 -26.40 -6.91
C THR A 496 -4.50 -27.90 -7.25
N LEU A 497 -3.39 -28.66 -7.34
CA LEU A 497 -3.38 -30.11 -7.58
C LEU A 497 -4.00 -30.87 -6.40
#